data_5f10f70fd51e1b5d06a2610bf7f672e4
#
_entry.id   5f10f70fd51e1b5d06a2610bf7f672e4
#
_cell.length_a   1.000
_cell.length_b   1.000
_cell.length_c   1.000
_cell.angle_alpha   90.00
_cell.angle_beta   90.00
_cell.angle_gamma   90.00
#
_symmetry.space_group_name_H-M   'P 1'
#
loop_
_entity.id
_entity.type
_entity.pdbx_description
1 polymer ?
#
loop_
_entity_poly.entity_id
_entity_poly.type
_entity_poly.pdbx_seq_one_letter_code
_entity_poly.pdbx_strand_id
1 'polypeptide(L)'
;ASFMYLACDQIINQAAKLRFMTGGQMSVPVVFRCALYYDKSIAAQHSDRCHPLFMNVPGLKIIAPTTPADMKGLLKSAIRDDDPVVVF
;
A
#
# COMPACT_ATOMS: atom_id res chain seq x y z
N ALA A 1 1.29 -8.52 7.44
CA ALA A 1 1.35 -8.16 6.01
C ALA A 1 0.48 -9.08 5.17
N SER A 2 0.60 -10.38 5.33
CA SER A 2 -0.02 -11.39 4.45
C SER A 2 -1.54 -11.32 4.38
N PHE A 3 -2.21 -10.81 5.39
CA PHE A 3 -3.67 -10.64 5.35
C PHE A 3 -4.15 -9.58 4.35
N MET A 4 -3.26 -8.76 3.80
CA MET A 4 -3.59 -7.90 2.66
C MET A 4 -4.03 -8.70 1.43
N TYR A 5 -3.63 -9.95 1.30
CA TYR A 5 -4.08 -10.83 0.21
C TYR A 5 -5.60 -10.97 0.15
N LEU A 6 -6.27 -10.97 1.30
CA LEU A 6 -7.73 -10.98 1.36
C LEU A 6 -8.38 -9.71 0.80
N ALA A 7 -7.66 -8.61 0.81
CA ALA A 7 -8.14 -7.31 0.32
C ALA A 7 -7.61 -6.96 -1.08
N CYS A 8 -6.96 -7.90 -1.78
CA CYS A 8 -6.34 -7.63 -3.09
C CYS A 8 -7.30 -7.02 -4.11
N ASP A 9 -8.53 -7.51 -4.19
CA ASP A 9 -9.50 -6.93 -5.12
C ASP A 9 -9.79 -5.47 -4.80
N GLN A 10 -10.01 -5.14 -3.54
CA GLN A 10 -10.32 -3.78 -3.10
C GLN A 10 -9.14 -2.82 -3.34
N ILE A 11 -7.92 -3.30 -3.19
CA ILE A 11 -6.72 -2.48 -3.37
C ILE A 11 -6.38 -2.37 -4.86
N ILE A 12 -6.29 -3.50 -5.57
CA ILE A 12 -5.74 -3.60 -6.93
C ILE A 12 -6.79 -3.25 -7.98
N ASN A 13 -8.02 -3.75 -7.85
CA ASN A 13 -9.05 -3.55 -8.86
C ASN A 13 -9.92 -2.32 -8.58
N GLN A 14 -10.22 -2.04 -7.32
CA GLN A 14 -11.08 -0.92 -6.96
C GLN A 14 -10.27 0.36 -6.72
N ALA A 15 -9.53 0.45 -5.63
CA ALA A 15 -8.86 1.68 -5.24
C ALA A 15 -7.86 2.16 -6.30
N ALA A 16 -6.98 1.29 -6.78
CA ALA A 16 -5.94 1.67 -7.75
C ALA A 16 -6.50 2.15 -9.09
N LYS A 17 -7.65 1.65 -9.51
CA LYS A 17 -8.20 1.91 -10.85
C LYS A 17 -9.36 2.90 -10.90
N LEU A 18 -9.95 3.25 -9.75
CA LEU A 18 -11.16 4.05 -9.71
C LEU A 18 -10.99 5.41 -10.40
N ARG A 19 -9.88 6.09 -10.15
CA ARG A 19 -9.59 7.38 -10.80
C ARG A 19 -9.52 7.25 -12.32
N PHE A 20 -8.87 6.19 -12.81
CA PHE A 20 -8.80 5.90 -14.25
C PHE A 20 -10.18 5.57 -14.81
N MET A 21 -10.95 4.70 -14.16
CA MET A 21 -12.29 4.30 -14.60
C MET A 21 -13.27 5.45 -14.66
N THR A 22 -13.08 6.48 -13.85
CA THR A 22 -13.94 7.68 -13.84
C THR A 22 -13.37 8.82 -14.70
N GLY A 23 -12.37 8.57 -15.52
CA GLY A 23 -11.76 9.59 -16.37
C GLY A 23 -11.10 10.74 -15.58
N GLY A 24 -10.60 10.45 -14.38
CA GLY A 24 -9.96 11.43 -13.49
C GLY A 24 -10.92 12.27 -12.65
N GLN A 25 -12.22 12.01 -12.72
CA GLN A 25 -13.23 12.78 -11.98
C GLN A 25 -13.25 12.48 -10.47
N MET A 26 -12.75 11.31 -10.06
CA MET A 26 -12.68 10.91 -8.66
C MET A 26 -11.22 10.71 -8.21
N SER A 27 -10.92 11.17 -7.01
CA SER A 27 -9.70 10.83 -6.28
C SER A 27 -9.98 9.71 -5.27
N VAL A 28 -8.92 9.01 -4.86
CA VAL A 28 -9.02 7.92 -3.87
C VAL A 28 -7.95 8.13 -2.80
N PRO A 29 -8.11 9.13 -1.91
CA PRO A 29 -7.13 9.48 -0.88
C PRO A 29 -7.15 8.47 0.27
N VAL A 30 -6.66 7.26 0.02
CA VAL A 30 -6.63 6.18 1.01
C VAL A 30 -5.20 5.68 1.25
N VAL A 31 -4.88 5.43 2.51
CA VAL A 31 -3.60 4.84 2.91
C VAL A 31 -3.85 3.46 3.51
N PHE A 32 -3.34 2.44 2.83
CA PHE A 32 -3.32 1.07 3.33
C PHE A 32 -2.02 0.84 4.10
N ARG A 33 -2.10 0.57 5.39
CA ARG A 33 -0.93 0.30 6.23
C ARG A 33 -0.78 -1.18 6.50
N CYS A 34 0.43 -1.69 6.30
CA CYS A 34 0.71 -3.10 6.45
C CYS A 34 2.06 -3.32 7.11
N ALA A 35 2.08 -3.91 8.31
CA ALA A 35 3.33 -4.19 9.00
C ALA A 35 4.09 -5.35 8.33
N LEU A 36 5.38 -5.13 8.07
CA LEU A 36 6.34 -6.15 7.69
C LEU A 36 7.38 -6.30 8.79
N TYR A 37 7.73 -7.54 9.10
CA TYR A 37 8.76 -7.86 10.08
C TYR A 37 9.97 -8.43 9.35
N TYR A 38 11.12 -7.76 9.44
CA TYR A 38 12.36 -8.18 8.80
C TYR A 38 13.30 -8.92 9.76
N ASP A 39 13.20 -8.64 11.04
CA ASP A 39 14.05 -9.16 12.12
C ASP A 39 13.47 -10.39 12.82
N LYS A 40 12.20 -10.67 12.59
CA LYS A 40 11.49 -11.78 13.25
C LYS A 40 10.73 -12.62 12.25
N SER A 41 10.70 -13.91 12.51
CA SER A 41 9.81 -14.85 11.83
C SER A 41 8.60 -15.13 12.72
N ILE A 42 7.41 -14.90 12.17
CA ILE A 42 6.13 -15.15 12.87
C ILE A 42 5.38 -16.25 12.11
N ALA A 43 6.06 -17.33 11.81
CA ALA A 43 5.58 -18.44 10.99
C ALA A 43 5.21 -18.02 9.54
N ALA A 44 4.85 -18.99 8.71
CA ALA A 44 4.70 -18.80 7.27
C ALA A 44 3.66 -17.75 6.89
N GLN A 45 2.49 -17.77 7.52
CA GLN A 45 1.38 -16.88 7.17
C GLN A 45 1.58 -15.40 7.58
N HIS A 46 2.60 -15.09 8.38
CA HIS A 46 2.84 -13.75 8.90
C HIS A 46 4.20 -13.17 8.53
N SER A 47 4.98 -13.88 7.71
CA SER A 47 6.36 -13.50 7.39
C SER A 47 6.59 -13.18 5.92
N ASP A 48 5.53 -13.05 5.14
CA ASP A 48 5.61 -12.72 3.72
C ASP A 48 6.12 -11.30 3.47
N ARG A 49 6.77 -11.14 2.33
CA ARG A 49 7.17 -9.85 1.76
C ARG A 49 6.26 -9.54 0.58
N CYS A 50 5.04 -9.08 0.87
CA CYS A 50 3.98 -8.92 -0.12
C CYS A 50 4.10 -7.65 -0.99
N HIS A 51 5.01 -6.73 -0.68
CA HIS A 51 5.15 -5.49 -1.45
C HIS A 51 5.41 -5.70 -2.95
N PRO A 52 6.16 -6.71 -3.43
CA PRO A 52 6.35 -6.90 -4.87
C PRO A 52 5.04 -7.18 -5.62
N LEU A 53 4.05 -7.77 -4.97
CA LEU A 53 2.73 -8.03 -5.57
C LEU A 53 2.02 -6.74 -5.99
N PHE A 54 2.25 -5.65 -5.27
CA PHE A 54 1.58 -4.38 -5.52
C PHE A 54 2.41 -3.41 -6.37
N MET A 55 3.72 -3.67 -6.55
CA MET A 55 4.65 -2.73 -7.20
C MET A 55 4.37 -2.48 -8.68
N ASN A 56 3.72 -3.41 -9.37
CA ASN A 56 3.40 -3.28 -10.79
C ASN A 56 1.95 -2.88 -11.06
N VAL A 57 1.22 -2.44 -10.04
CA VAL A 57 -0.18 -2.06 -10.17
C VAL A 57 -0.28 -0.57 -10.52
N PRO A 58 -0.72 -0.21 -11.76
CA PRO A 58 -0.92 1.18 -12.12
C PRO A 58 -1.95 1.86 -11.22
N GLY A 59 -1.69 3.11 -10.85
CA GLY A 59 -2.57 3.89 -9.97
C GLY A 59 -2.34 3.68 -8.47
N LEU A 60 -1.39 2.82 -8.09
CA LEU A 60 -1.05 2.54 -6.69
C LEU A 60 0.38 2.99 -6.40
N LYS A 61 0.57 3.76 -5.35
CA LYS A 61 1.89 4.16 -4.84
C LYS A 61 2.30 3.22 -3.72
N ILE A 62 3.57 2.79 -3.74
CA ILE A 62 4.10 1.87 -2.72
C ILE A 62 5.26 2.55 -2.00
N ILE A 63 5.22 2.56 -0.68
CA ILE A 63 6.32 3.05 0.15
C ILE A 63 6.71 2.00 1.21
N ALA A 64 8.01 1.81 1.37
CA ALA A 64 8.59 0.89 2.35
C ALA A 64 9.73 1.61 3.10
N PRO A 65 9.40 2.46 4.09
CA PRO A 65 10.39 3.23 4.83
C PRO A 65 11.30 2.33 5.66
N THR A 66 12.58 2.66 5.70
CA THR A 66 13.58 1.90 6.46
C THR A 66 14.02 2.60 7.75
N THR A 67 13.76 3.88 7.89
CA THR A 67 14.07 4.66 9.10
C THR A 67 12.82 5.27 9.72
N PRO A 68 12.81 5.56 11.04
CA PRO A 68 11.71 6.28 11.67
C PRO A 68 11.46 7.67 11.07
N ALA A 69 12.52 8.35 10.63
CA ALA A 69 12.41 9.67 9.99
C ALA A 69 11.69 9.57 8.64
N ASP A 70 12.06 8.59 7.81
CA ASP A 70 11.41 8.32 6.53
C ASP A 70 9.95 7.91 6.74
N MET A 71 9.68 7.02 7.71
CA MET A 71 8.30 6.63 8.03
C MET A 71 7.45 7.85 8.37
N LYS A 72 7.95 8.75 9.23
CA LYS A 72 7.23 9.96 9.60
C LYS A 72 6.95 10.86 8.41
N GLY A 73 7.95 11.09 7.56
CA GLY A 73 7.82 11.95 6.39
C GLY A 73 6.92 11.36 5.31
N LEU A 74 7.19 10.13 4.91
CA LEU A 74 6.47 9.45 3.85
C LEU A 74 5.02 9.14 4.22
N LEU A 75 4.75 8.77 5.48
CA LEU A 75 3.37 8.55 5.93
C LEU A 75 2.55 9.83 5.89
N LYS A 76 3.13 10.97 6.30
CA LYS A 76 2.46 12.27 6.20
C LYS A 76 2.19 12.66 4.75
N SER A 77 3.11 12.38 3.84
CA SER A 77 2.93 12.61 2.41
C SER A 77 1.84 11.72 1.84
N ALA A 78 1.82 10.43 2.22
CA ALA A 78 0.79 9.49 1.80
C ALA A 78 -0.63 9.91 2.24
N ILE A 79 -0.76 10.42 3.48
CA ILE A 79 -2.06 10.90 4.00
C ILE A 79 -2.59 12.12 3.22
N ARG A 80 -1.69 12.91 2.62
CA ARG A 80 -2.03 14.12 1.86
C ARG A 80 -2.15 13.86 0.36
N ASP A 81 -1.93 12.64 -0.07
CA ASP A 81 -1.98 12.24 -1.47
C ASP A 81 -3.43 12.01 -1.92
N ASP A 82 -3.75 12.41 -3.14
CA ASP A 82 -5.06 12.18 -3.75
C ASP A 82 -5.22 10.79 -4.36
N ASP A 83 -4.12 10.04 -4.46
CA ASP A 83 -4.08 8.68 -4.99
C ASP A 83 -3.85 7.65 -3.86
N PRO A 84 -4.26 6.39 -4.06
CA PRO A 84 -4.08 5.36 -3.04
C PRO A 84 -2.61 5.00 -2.83
N VAL A 85 -2.20 4.92 -1.57
CA VAL A 85 -0.83 4.59 -1.16
C VAL A 85 -0.83 3.38 -0.24
N VAL A 86 0.04 2.40 -0.52
CA VAL A 86 0.33 1.29 0.39
C VAL A 86 1.63 1.57 1.12
N VAL A 87 1.58 1.50 2.44
CA VAL A 87 2.72 1.73 3.34
C VAL A 87 3.07 0.42 4.05
N PHE A 88 4.28 -0.07 3.82
CA PHE A 88 4.82 -1.27 4.45
C PHE A 88 5.79 -0.96 5.57
#